data_c69618dec05d31d75b16cea1fe52568f
#
_entry.id   c69618dec05d31d75b16cea1fe52568f
#
_cell.length_a   1.000
_cell.length_b   1.000
_cell.length_c   1.000
_cell.angle_alpha   90.00
_cell.angle_beta   90.00
_cell.angle_gamma   90.00
#
_symmetry.space_group_name_H-M   'P 1'
#
loop_
_entity.id
_entity.type
_entity.pdbx_description
1 polymer ?
#
loop_
_entity_poly.entity_id
_entity_poly.type
_entity_poly.pdbx_seq_one_letter_code
_entity_poly.pdbx_strand_id
1 'polypeptide(L)'
;RRSLRRGELAGEARSAVEARLASPPRGPSVARAQLPQPEKVALFCQWAETLNATVARVGADDVPGEVTAYLARNNLPANVAMAPSPLLEGYDWASQKMLSIRRGRGEGSDQVSVTGAFAGIAETGTVVMASGPDHPVSLNLLPDTHVVVLREADVVAGYEDVWGRLRERYGKNLMPRT
;
A
#
# COMPACT_ATOMS: atom_id res chain seq x y z
N ARG A 1 -25.12 -4.41 21.97
CA ARG A 1 -25.14 -5.64 22.82
C ARG A 1 -26.56 -6.18 23.02
N ARG A 2 -27.54 -5.34 23.33
CA ARG A 2 -28.94 -5.75 23.51
C ARG A 2 -29.53 -6.47 22.27
N SER A 3 -29.22 -5.98 21.06
CA SER A 3 -29.72 -6.55 19.80
C SER A 3 -29.22 -7.97 19.53
N LEU A 4 -28.04 -8.34 20.05
CA LEU A 4 -27.45 -9.67 19.88
C LEU A 4 -27.75 -10.64 21.02
N ARG A 5 -28.52 -10.21 22.03
CA ARG A 5 -28.82 -11.00 23.24
C ARG A 5 -27.59 -11.59 23.93
N ARG A 6 -26.42 -10.93 23.83
CA ARG A 6 -25.17 -11.38 24.44
C ARG A 6 -24.98 -10.70 25.78
N GLY A 7 -24.81 -11.49 26.84
CA GLY A 7 -24.43 -11.03 28.16
C GLY A 7 -23.01 -10.47 28.22
N GLU A 8 -22.57 -10.01 29.39
CA GLU A 8 -21.18 -9.64 29.60
C GLU A 8 -20.28 -10.87 29.56
N LEU A 9 -19.12 -10.74 28.91
CA LEU A 9 -18.06 -11.73 28.96
C LEU A 9 -17.49 -11.77 30.38
N ALA A 10 -17.55 -12.92 31.04
CA ALA A 10 -17.02 -13.14 32.39
C ALA A 10 -16.20 -14.44 32.47
N GLY A 11 -15.41 -14.58 33.53
CA GLY A 11 -14.65 -15.80 33.80
C GLY A 11 -13.70 -16.23 32.69
N GLU A 12 -13.63 -17.52 32.44
CA GLU A 12 -12.73 -18.13 31.44
C GLU A 12 -12.89 -17.56 30.04
N ALA A 13 -14.12 -17.26 29.60
CA ALA A 13 -14.39 -16.70 28.28
C ALA A 13 -13.75 -15.31 28.12
N ARG A 14 -13.76 -14.50 29.17
CA ARG A 14 -13.09 -13.20 29.19
C ARG A 14 -11.57 -13.36 29.14
N SER A 15 -11.02 -14.21 29.98
CA SER A 15 -9.58 -14.49 30.02
C SER A 15 -9.06 -15.01 28.68
N ALA A 16 -9.81 -15.90 28.01
CA ALA A 16 -9.45 -16.42 26.70
C ALA A 16 -9.43 -15.34 25.61
N VAL A 17 -10.38 -14.39 25.66
CA VAL A 17 -10.39 -13.25 24.73
C VAL A 17 -9.23 -12.30 25.01
N GLU A 18 -8.97 -11.98 26.28
CA GLU A 18 -7.85 -11.10 26.68
C GLU A 18 -6.49 -11.72 26.29
N ALA A 19 -6.30 -13.02 26.50
CA ALA A 19 -5.10 -13.73 26.06
C ALA A 19 -4.91 -13.68 24.53
N ARG A 20 -5.99 -13.86 23.77
CA ARG A 20 -5.96 -13.80 22.30
C ARG A 20 -5.69 -12.37 21.78
N LEU A 21 -6.18 -11.35 22.49
CA LEU A 21 -5.88 -9.95 22.17
C LEU A 21 -4.42 -9.59 22.51
N ALA A 22 -3.90 -10.12 23.61
CA ALA A 22 -2.51 -9.88 24.03
C ALA A 22 -1.50 -10.55 23.09
N SER A 23 -1.80 -11.77 22.65
CA SER A 23 -0.94 -12.56 21.75
C SER A 23 -1.80 -13.28 20.68
N PRO A 24 -2.22 -12.55 19.64
CA PRO A 24 -3.03 -13.15 18.58
C PRO A 24 -2.24 -14.26 17.87
N PRO A 25 -2.85 -15.44 17.67
CA PRO A 25 -2.21 -16.51 16.90
C PRO A 25 -1.98 -16.03 15.47
N ARG A 26 -0.85 -16.43 14.88
CA ARG A 26 -0.58 -16.17 13.47
C ARG A 26 -1.60 -16.94 12.61
N GLY A 27 -2.18 -16.29 11.62
CA GLY A 27 -3.06 -16.91 10.66
C GLY A 27 -2.31 -17.86 9.71
N PRO A 28 -3.03 -18.59 8.86
CA PRO A 28 -2.42 -19.51 7.91
C PRO A 28 -1.52 -18.78 6.92
N SER A 29 -0.35 -19.36 6.65
CA SER A 29 0.57 -18.87 5.61
C SER A 29 0.34 -19.67 4.34
N VAL A 30 0.23 -19.00 3.20
CA VAL A 30 0.05 -19.64 1.90
C VAL A 30 1.41 -20.09 1.36
N ALA A 31 1.58 -21.40 1.20
CA ALA A 31 2.86 -22.00 0.81
C ALA A 31 3.39 -21.45 -0.53
N ARG A 32 2.51 -21.19 -1.51
CA ARG A 32 2.88 -20.67 -2.85
C ARG A 32 3.55 -19.28 -2.81
N ALA A 33 3.39 -18.52 -1.73
CA ALA A 33 3.96 -17.20 -1.58
C ALA A 33 5.21 -17.19 -0.67
N GLN A 34 5.57 -18.33 -0.08
CA GLN A 34 6.79 -18.49 0.73
C GLN A 34 8.00 -18.73 -0.19
N LEU A 35 8.38 -17.70 -0.94
CA LEU A 35 9.38 -17.74 -1.99
C LEU A 35 10.58 -16.83 -1.63
N PRO A 36 11.74 -17.02 -2.26
CA PRO A 36 12.82 -16.02 -2.25
C PRO A 36 12.33 -14.66 -2.76
N GLN A 37 12.99 -13.58 -2.35
CA GLN A 37 12.52 -12.21 -2.66
C GLN A 37 12.29 -11.95 -4.15
N PRO A 38 13.19 -12.32 -5.08
CA PRO A 38 12.96 -12.09 -6.50
C PRO A 38 11.71 -12.79 -7.05
N GLU A 39 11.43 -14.01 -6.56
CA GLU A 39 10.27 -14.79 -6.97
C GLU A 39 8.96 -14.25 -6.36
N LYS A 40 9.00 -13.73 -5.11
CA LYS A 40 7.87 -13.00 -4.53
C LYS A 40 7.50 -11.78 -5.33
N VAL A 41 8.50 -11.00 -5.76
CA VAL A 41 8.27 -9.82 -6.61
C VAL A 41 7.66 -10.23 -7.95
N ALA A 42 8.18 -11.28 -8.58
CA ALA A 42 7.63 -11.80 -9.83
C ALA A 42 6.16 -12.25 -9.68
N LEU A 43 5.86 -12.98 -8.59
CA LEU A 43 4.49 -13.42 -8.27
C LEU A 43 3.55 -12.23 -8.02
N PHE A 44 4.01 -11.21 -7.29
CA PHE A 44 3.27 -9.97 -7.08
C PHE A 44 2.92 -9.29 -8.41
N CYS A 45 3.90 -9.10 -9.29
CA CYS A 45 3.70 -8.49 -10.60
C CYS A 45 2.69 -9.29 -11.44
N GLN A 46 2.83 -10.61 -11.49
CA GLN A 46 1.92 -11.50 -12.22
C GLN A 46 0.46 -11.32 -11.75
N TRP A 47 0.23 -11.30 -10.44
CA TRP A 47 -1.13 -11.10 -9.92
C TRP A 47 -1.65 -9.69 -10.17
N ALA A 48 -0.82 -8.66 -10.00
CA ALA A 48 -1.22 -7.29 -10.27
C ALA A 48 -1.64 -7.10 -11.73
N GLU A 49 -0.86 -7.64 -12.68
CA GLU A 49 -1.17 -7.61 -14.12
C GLU A 49 -2.45 -8.40 -14.45
N THR A 50 -2.64 -9.57 -13.84
CA THR A 50 -3.87 -10.37 -13.98
C THR A 50 -5.12 -9.59 -13.54
N LEU A 51 -4.96 -8.66 -12.60
CA LEU A 51 -6.01 -7.76 -12.11
C LEU A 51 -6.05 -6.40 -12.87
N ASN A 52 -5.47 -6.37 -14.07
CA ASN A 52 -5.42 -5.22 -14.97
C ASN A 52 -4.60 -4.01 -14.47
N ALA A 53 -3.68 -4.18 -13.54
CA ALA A 53 -2.70 -3.15 -13.26
C ALA A 53 -1.61 -3.13 -14.34
N THR A 54 -1.11 -1.94 -14.67
CA THR A 54 0.12 -1.80 -15.44
C THR A 54 1.31 -1.82 -14.49
N VAL A 55 2.25 -2.72 -14.69
CA VAL A 55 3.43 -2.87 -13.83
C VAL A 55 4.70 -2.55 -14.61
N ALA A 56 5.56 -1.70 -14.05
CA ALA A 56 6.90 -1.44 -14.55
C ALA A 56 7.92 -1.68 -13.44
N ARG A 57 8.99 -2.42 -13.73
CA ARG A 57 10.11 -2.64 -12.81
C ARG A 57 11.29 -1.80 -13.28
N VAL A 58 11.71 -0.84 -12.47
CA VAL A 58 12.75 0.13 -12.83
C VAL A 58 13.73 0.34 -11.68
N GLY A 59 14.90 0.89 -11.99
CA GLY A 59 15.82 1.38 -10.99
C GLY A 59 15.23 2.58 -10.22
N ALA A 60 15.74 2.84 -9.02
CA ALA A 60 15.25 3.95 -8.20
C ALA A 60 15.37 5.30 -8.92
N ASP A 61 16.48 5.52 -9.62
CA ASP A 61 16.75 6.78 -10.34
C ASP A 61 15.82 6.96 -11.56
N ASP A 62 15.28 5.88 -12.09
CA ASP A 62 14.41 5.88 -13.27
C ASP A 62 12.92 6.09 -12.94
N VAL A 63 12.54 6.03 -11.65
CA VAL A 63 11.12 6.15 -11.24
C VAL A 63 10.45 7.41 -11.77
N PRO A 64 11.01 8.63 -11.65
CA PRO A 64 10.37 9.83 -12.19
C PRO A 64 10.21 9.80 -13.71
N GLY A 65 11.22 9.25 -14.41
CA GLY A 65 11.20 9.08 -15.88
C GLY A 65 10.10 8.13 -16.33
N GLU A 66 9.96 6.97 -15.67
CA GLU A 66 8.93 5.99 -16.02
C GLU A 66 7.52 6.52 -15.74
N VAL A 67 7.31 7.22 -14.64
CA VAL A 67 6.01 7.88 -14.37
C VAL A 67 5.67 8.86 -15.50
N THR A 68 6.61 9.72 -15.88
CA THR A 68 6.40 10.69 -16.97
C THR A 68 6.11 9.99 -18.30
N ALA A 69 6.87 8.93 -18.63
CA ALA A 69 6.67 8.14 -19.82
C ALA A 69 5.31 7.41 -19.84
N TYR A 70 4.88 6.88 -18.68
CA TYR A 70 3.56 6.28 -18.53
C TYR A 70 2.43 7.28 -18.83
N LEU A 71 2.51 8.49 -18.25
CA LEU A 71 1.53 9.54 -18.51
C LEU A 71 1.45 9.88 -20.01
N ALA A 72 2.60 10.04 -20.65
CA ALA A 72 2.67 10.36 -22.07
C ALA A 72 2.07 9.23 -22.96
N ARG A 73 2.42 7.98 -22.68
CA ARG A 73 1.90 6.82 -23.44
C ARG A 73 0.39 6.67 -23.36
N ASN A 74 -0.21 7.10 -22.24
CA ASN A 74 -1.65 6.98 -21.99
C ASN A 74 -2.41 8.28 -22.23
N ASN A 75 -1.79 9.32 -22.79
CA ASN A 75 -2.39 10.64 -22.99
C ASN A 75 -2.97 11.25 -21.70
N LEU A 76 -2.33 11.00 -20.57
CA LEU A 76 -2.70 11.54 -19.29
C LEU A 76 -2.04 12.91 -19.07
N PRO A 77 -2.66 13.81 -18.29
CA PRO A 77 -2.07 15.09 -17.99
C PRO A 77 -0.76 14.95 -17.20
N ALA A 78 0.19 15.83 -17.48
CA ALA A 78 1.44 15.93 -16.74
C ALA A 78 1.29 16.64 -15.37
N ASN A 79 0.08 16.97 -14.96
CA ASN A 79 -0.23 17.52 -13.64
C ASN A 79 -0.62 16.37 -12.70
N VAL A 80 0.15 16.15 -11.65
CA VAL A 80 -0.09 15.06 -10.71
C VAL A 80 -0.26 15.55 -9.29
N ALA A 81 -1.19 14.94 -8.56
CA ALA A 81 -1.33 15.07 -7.12
C ALA A 81 -0.45 14.03 -6.44
N MET A 82 0.53 14.43 -5.64
CA MET A 82 1.52 13.53 -5.05
C MET A 82 1.42 13.49 -3.52
N ALA A 83 1.51 12.30 -2.96
CA ALA A 83 1.60 12.14 -1.51
C ALA A 83 2.89 12.78 -0.98
N PRO A 84 2.84 13.55 0.12
CA PRO A 84 4.02 14.13 0.75
C PRO A 84 4.76 13.07 1.59
N SER A 85 5.17 11.98 0.95
CA SER A 85 5.78 10.85 1.63
C SER A 85 7.30 10.87 1.50
N PRO A 86 8.05 10.52 2.57
CA PRO A 86 9.51 10.45 2.53
C PRO A 86 10.04 9.53 1.41
N LEU A 87 9.32 8.47 1.07
CA LEU A 87 9.67 7.60 -0.05
C LEU A 87 9.72 8.39 -1.36
N LEU A 88 8.68 9.16 -1.65
CA LEU A 88 8.58 9.91 -2.91
C LEU A 88 9.52 11.10 -2.94
N GLU A 89 9.76 11.75 -1.80
CA GLU A 89 10.73 12.86 -1.70
C GLU A 89 12.18 12.42 -1.95
N GLY A 90 12.47 11.13 -1.84
CA GLY A 90 13.79 10.56 -2.13
C GLY A 90 14.15 10.46 -3.62
N TYR A 91 13.20 10.71 -4.54
CA TYR A 91 13.44 10.65 -5.98
C TYR A 91 13.65 12.03 -6.59
N ASP A 92 14.47 12.13 -7.65
CA ASP A 92 14.73 13.38 -8.38
C ASP A 92 13.60 13.72 -9.36
N TRP A 93 12.47 14.16 -8.82
CA TRP A 93 11.34 14.65 -9.62
C TRP A 93 11.66 15.92 -10.40
N ALA A 94 12.64 16.70 -9.95
CA ALA A 94 13.02 17.96 -10.60
C ALA A 94 13.67 17.75 -11.98
N SER A 95 14.20 16.56 -12.23
CA SER A 95 14.70 16.16 -13.55
C SER A 95 13.60 16.13 -14.62
N GLN A 96 12.33 15.95 -14.22
CA GLN A 96 11.18 15.84 -15.11
C GLN A 96 10.50 17.20 -15.33
N LYS A 97 11.08 18.04 -16.17
CA LYS A 97 10.65 19.44 -16.39
C LYS A 97 9.21 19.60 -16.89
N MET A 98 8.65 18.59 -17.54
CA MET A 98 7.29 18.60 -18.04
C MET A 98 6.26 18.21 -16.96
N LEU A 99 6.69 17.66 -15.85
CA LEU A 99 5.82 17.20 -14.78
C LEU A 99 5.53 18.33 -13.80
N SER A 100 4.26 18.65 -13.62
CA SER A 100 3.80 19.59 -12.58
C SER A 100 3.27 18.79 -11.38
N ILE A 101 3.89 18.98 -10.22
CA ILE A 101 3.59 18.21 -9.01
C ILE A 101 2.95 19.12 -7.97
N ARG A 102 1.72 18.78 -7.57
CA ARG A 102 1.05 19.37 -6.41
C ARG A 102 1.09 18.34 -5.26
N ARG A 103 1.75 18.70 -4.16
CA ARG A 103 1.82 17.84 -2.98
C ARG A 103 0.65 18.07 -2.05
N GLY A 104 0.14 17.00 -1.45
CA GLY A 104 -0.93 17.07 -0.47
C GLY A 104 -2.07 16.12 -0.72
N ARG A 105 -3.27 16.52 -0.36
CA ARG A 105 -4.49 15.70 -0.51
C ARG A 105 -4.94 15.68 -1.96
N GLY A 106 -5.59 14.58 -2.35
CA GLY A 106 -6.32 14.51 -3.61
C GLY A 106 -7.56 15.40 -3.59
N GLU A 107 -7.84 16.03 -4.72
CA GLU A 107 -9.02 16.86 -4.99
C GLU A 107 -9.83 16.25 -6.12
N GLY A 108 -11.11 16.62 -6.22
CA GLY A 108 -12.00 16.04 -7.25
C GLY A 108 -11.64 16.44 -8.70
N SER A 109 -10.75 17.42 -8.87
CA SER A 109 -10.23 17.83 -10.17
C SER A 109 -8.95 17.09 -10.60
N ASP A 110 -8.34 16.32 -9.69
CA ASP A 110 -7.12 15.57 -9.99
C ASP A 110 -7.45 14.35 -10.85
N GLN A 111 -6.82 14.24 -12.00
CA GLN A 111 -6.94 13.06 -12.85
C GLN A 111 -5.90 12.00 -12.53
N VAL A 112 -4.74 12.39 -12.02
CA VAL A 112 -3.63 11.49 -11.72
C VAL A 112 -3.11 11.75 -10.31
N SER A 113 -2.92 10.66 -9.56
CA SER A 113 -2.18 10.71 -8.30
C SER A 113 -0.95 9.81 -8.32
N VAL A 114 0.05 10.20 -7.50
CA VAL A 114 1.26 9.41 -7.27
C VAL A 114 1.41 9.20 -5.76
N THR A 115 1.49 7.95 -5.32
CA THR A 115 1.66 7.60 -3.90
C THR A 115 2.74 6.54 -3.72
N GLY A 116 3.27 6.44 -2.50
CA GLY A 116 4.11 5.32 -2.10
C GLY A 116 3.28 4.22 -1.44
N ALA A 117 3.57 2.96 -1.67
CA ALA A 117 2.95 1.86 -0.94
C ALA A 117 3.65 1.59 0.39
N PHE A 118 2.88 1.10 1.38
CA PHE A 118 3.42 0.56 2.62
C PHE A 118 4.01 -0.85 2.42
N ALA A 119 3.34 -1.69 1.65
CA ALA A 119 3.78 -3.03 1.28
C ALA A 119 3.05 -3.55 0.03
N GLY A 120 3.61 -4.59 -0.61
CA GLY A 120 2.95 -5.42 -1.59
C GLY A 120 2.77 -6.84 -1.06
N ILE A 121 1.64 -7.49 -1.35
CA ILE A 121 1.35 -8.88 -0.95
C ILE A 121 1.44 -9.79 -2.17
N ALA A 122 2.47 -10.64 -2.18
CA ALA A 122 2.78 -11.49 -3.34
C ALA A 122 1.68 -12.52 -3.64
N GLU A 123 1.02 -13.06 -2.61
CA GLU A 123 0.01 -14.12 -2.80
C GLU A 123 -1.21 -13.66 -3.59
N THR A 124 -1.48 -12.35 -3.64
CA THR A 124 -2.70 -11.79 -4.25
C THR A 124 -2.46 -10.58 -5.16
N GLY A 125 -1.24 -10.06 -5.26
CA GLY A 125 -0.97 -8.81 -5.97
C GLY A 125 -1.55 -7.57 -5.28
N THR A 126 -1.87 -7.66 -3.99
CA THR A 126 -2.49 -6.55 -3.25
C THR A 126 -1.45 -5.50 -2.88
N VAL A 127 -1.75 -4.24 -3.17
CA VAL A 127 -0.99 -3.10 -2.67
C VAL A 127 -1.60 -2.62 -1.36
N VAL A 128 -0.77 -2.46 -0.35
CA VAL A 128 -1.18 -2.00 0.98
C VAL A 128 -0.81 -0.54 1.15
N MET A 129 -1.81 0.27 1.46
CA MET A 129 -1.67 1.68 1.74
C MET A 129 -1.98 1.94 3.21
N ALA A 130 -1.14 2.71 3.89
CA ALA A 130 -1.37 3.08 5.29
C ALA A 130 -1.68 4.56 5.37
N SER A 131 -2.93 4.90 5.71
CA SER A 131 -3.37 6.30 5.78
C SER A 131 -2.64 7.08 6.88
N GLY A 132 -2.34 8.33 6.60
CA GLY A 132 -1.64 9.22 7.53
C GLY A 132 -1.40 10.59 6.92
N PRO A 133 -0.71 11.49 7.65
CA PRO A 133 -0.32 12.79 7.12
C PRO A 133 0.48 12.69 5.82
N ASP A 134 1.39 11.70 5.75
CA ASP A 134 2.26 11.45 4.60
C ASP A 134 1.56 10.68 3.48
N HIS A 135 0.34 10.19 3.74
CA HIS A 135 -0.42 9.36 2.81
C HIS A 135 -1.93 9.65 2.91
N PRO A 136 -2.41 10.78 2.38
CA PRO A 136 -3.83 11.12 2.35
C PRO A 136 -4.64 10.13 1.51
N VAL A 137 -5.64 9.50 2.11
CA VAL A 137 -6.52 8.49 1.47
C VAL A 137 -7.23 9.01 0.22
N SER A 138 -7.50 10.33 0.15
CA SER A 138 -8.14 10.94 -1.02
C SER A 138 -7.33 10.76 -2.31
N LEU A 139 -6.00 10.61 -2.23
CA LEU A 139 -5.15 10.31 -3.40
C LEU A 139 -5.40 8.90 -3.97
N ASN A 140 -5.88 7.97 -3.16
CA ASN A 140 -6.14 6.59 -3.61
C ASN A 140 -7.50 6.45 -4.29
N LEU A 141 -8.43 7.39 -4.07
CA LEU A 141 -9.84 7.20 -4.38
C LEU A 141 -10.43 8.26 -5.32
N LEU A 142 -9.90 9.50 -5.33
CA LEU A 142 -10.48 10.59 -6.12
C LEU A 142 -9.95 10.64 -7.55
N PRO A 143 -8.63 10.50 -7.82
CA PRO A 143 -8.11 10.54 -9.17
C PRO A 143 -8.50 9.30 -9.99
N ASP A 144 -8.73 9.47 -11.29
CA ASP A 144 -9.06 8.38 -12.21
C ASP A 144 -7.89 7.42 -12.40
N THR A 145 -6.66 7.93 -12.33
CA THR A 145 -5.42 7.14 -12.43
C THR A 145 -4.60 7.26 -11.16
N HIS A 146 -4.30 6.12 -10.55
CA HIS A 146 -3.48 6.06 -9.36
C HIS A 146 -2.16 5.34 -9.67
N VAL A 147 -1.06 6.08 -9.67
CA VAL A 147 0.30 5.54 -9.81
C VAL A 147 0.86 5.23 -8.43
N VAL A 148 1.32 4.01 -8.24
CA VAL A 148 1.86 3.57 -6.95
C VAL A 148 3.33 3.19 -7.09
N VAL A 149 4.17 3.79 -6.26
CA VAL A 149 5.58 3.43 -6.15
C VAL A 149 5.73 2.43 -5.00
N LEU A 150 6.17 1.22 -5.32
CA LEU A 150 6.42 0.13 -4.38
C LEU A 150 7.87 -0.33 -4.49
N ARG A 151 8.60 -0.37 -3.37
CA ARG A 151 9.94 -0.95 -3.37
C ARG A 151 9.85 -2.48 -3.36
N GLU A 152 10.69 -3.14 -4.13
CA GLU A 152 10.75 -4.60 -4.16
C GLU A 152 11.00 -5.22 -2.76
N ALA A 153 11.79 -4.53 -1.92
CA ALA A 153 12.05 -4.96 -0.55
C ALA A 153 10.80 -4.95 0.35
N ASP A 154 9.76 -4.21 -0.03
CA ASP A 154 8.50 -4.12 0.71
C ASP A 154 7.45 -5.13 0.23
N VAL A 155 7.77 -5.96 -0.76
CA VAL A 155 6.93 -7.09 -1.15
C VAL A 155 7.10 -8.23 -0.15
N VAL A 156 5.99 -8.62 0.47
CA VAL A 156 5.91 -9.71 1.47
C VAL A 156 5.11 -10.90 0.93
N ALA A 157 5.20 -12.04 1.59
CA ALA A 157 4.50 -13.24 1.15
C ALA A 157 2.98 -13.12 1.28
N GLY A 158 2.48 -12.74 2.44
CA GLY A 158 1.06 -12.76 2.74
C GLY A 158 0.59 -11.65 3.70
N TYR A 159 -0.71 -11.63 3.96
CA TYR A 159 -1.35 -10.65 4.84
C TYR A 159 -0.80 -10.64 6.26
N GLU A 160 -0.44 -11.81 6.80
CA GLU A 160 0.08 -11.93 8.17
C GLU A 160 1.41 -11.17 8.35
N ASP A 161 2.23 -11.13 7.30
CA ASP A 161 3.49 -10.38 7.32
C ASP A 161 3.22 -8.87 7.35
N VAL A 162 2.21 -8.41 6.61
CA VAL A 162 1.78 -7.00 6.62
C VAL A 162 1.23 -6.60 7.98
N TRP A 163 0.38 -7.43 8.59
CA TRP A 163 -0.15 -7.16 9.93
C TRP A 163 0.97 -7.08 10.97
N GLY A 164 2.01 -7.89 10.85
CA GLY A 164 3.22 -7.80 11.67
C GLY A 164 3.86 -6.42 11.55
N ARG A 165 4.21 -6.00 10.31
CA ARG A 165 4.83 -4.70 10.03
C ARG A 165 3.99 -3.50 10.49
N LEU A 166 2.65 -3.57 10.31
CA LEU A 166 1.75 -2.51 10.77
C LEU A 166 1.77 -2.37 12.29
N ARG A 167 1.73 -3.49 13.04
CA ARG A 167 1.81 -3.49 14.49
C ARG A 167 3.15 -2.96 15.01
N GLU A 168 4.24 -3.29 14.35
CA GLU A 168 5.57 -2.77 14.67
C GLU A 168 5.63 -1.26 14.48
N ARG A 169 5.10 -0.75 13.36
CA ARG A 169 5.16 0.67 13.04
C ARG A 169 4.20 1.55 13.86
N TYR A 170 2.97 1.10 14.07
CA TYR A 170 1.90 1.91 14.65
C TYR A 170 1.49 1.48 16.06
N GLY A 171 2.02 0.36 16.56
CA GLY A 171 1.60 -0.23 17.83
C GLY A 171 0.25 -0.95 17.75
N LYS A 172 -0.07 -1.71 18.80
CA LYS A 172 -1.26 -2.58 18.80
C LYS A 172 -2.61 -1.84 18.77
N ASN A 173 -2.64 -0.58 19.21
CA ASN A 173 -3.88 0.16 19.43
C ASN A 173 -4.04 1.37 18.49
N LEU A 174 -3.07 1.64 17.62
CA LEU A 174 -3.01 2.84 16.79
C LEU A 174 -2.97 2.49 15.30
N MET A 175 -3.65 1.40 14.91
CA MET A 175 -3.71 1.01 13.50
C MET A 175 -4.33 2.13 12.66
N PRO A 176 -3.66 2.59 11.59
CA PRO A 176 -4.24 3.54 10.66
C PRO A 176 -5.44 2.91 9.95
N ARG A 177 -6.27 3.73 9.37
CA ARG A 177 -7.25 3.25 8.37
C ARG A 177 -6.49 2.86 7.11
N THR A 178 -6.60 1.65 6.70
CA THR A 178 -5.98 1.08 5.49
C THR A 178 -7.02 0.76 4.45
#